data_8ecb5a18cc5fda758e93ca0172ba317e
#
_entry.id   8ecb5a18cc5fda758e93ca0172ba317e
#
_cell.length_a   1.000
_cell.length_b   1.000
_cell.length_c   1.000
_cell.angle_alpha   90.00
_cell.angle_beta   90.00
_cell.angle_gamma   90.00
#
_symmetry.space_group_name_H-M   'P 1'
#
loop_
_entity.id
_entity.type
_entity.pdbx_description
1 polymer ?
#
loop_
_entity_poly.entity_id
_entity_poly.type
_entity_poly.pdbx_seq_one_letter_code
_entity_poly.pdbx_strand_id
1 'polypeptide(L)'
;MQYLFGTLIGIKMANHVYNYITVSGTNAVVDQFAEIGQNFTVQREIKDWEGNPMQIKEFKAIEELDFMPEYDEEDSYNWYCSNVGAKWCHIEEWEGDYMNLCSAWSACTEFTESLTMHLAKTDPNVQVRHQYEDEFRNFIGVAVFEGVDAADILFEEVEDGDLTHLFKEQYPEFDLEVEDWTDEVYEAYDDFIYNWFENQTV
;
A
#
# COMPACT_ATOMS: atom_id res chain seq x y z
N MET A 1 12.95 -47.75 3.22
CA MET A 1 13.48 -46.41 2.92
C MET A 1 12.40 -45.45 3.37
N GLN A 2 12.49 -44.98 4.65
CA GLN A 2 11.51 -44.11 5.30
C GLN A 2 11.87 -42.66 4.96
N TYR A 3 11.01 -41.96 4.24
CA TYR A 3 11.14 -40.53 4.08
C TYR A 3 10.60 -39.84 5.34
N LEU A 4 11.50 -39.24 6.11
CA LEU A 4 11.20 -38.30 7.19
C LEU A 4 10.60 -37.04 6.55
N PHE A 5 9.31 -36.86 6.70
CA PHE A 5 8.68 -35.56 6.54
C PHE A 5 9.09 -34.70 7.73
N GLY A 6 10.10 -33.86 7.51
CA GLY A 6 10.44 -32.81 8.44
C GLY A 6 9.26 -31.84 8.54
N THR A 7 8.79 -31.64 9.77
CA THR A 7 7.82 -30.61 10.12
C THR A 7 8.41 -29.27 9.68
N LEU A 8 7.92 -28.70 8.58
CA LEU A 8 8.13 -27.30 8.26
C LEU A 8 7.51 -26.51 9.41
N ILE A 9 8.37 -25.95 10.26
CA ILE A 9 7.99 -24.88 11.18
C ILE A 9 7.48 -23.78 10.23
N GLY A 10 6.16 -23.56 10.24
CA GLY A 10 5.56 -22.53 9.41
C GLY A 10 6.18 -21.18 9.81
N ILE A 11 7.05 -20.69 8.96
CA ILE A 11 7.40 -19.28 8.95
C ILE A 11 6.06 -18.60 8.62
N LYS A 12 5.43 -17.99 9.62
CA LYS A 12 4.32 -17.06 9.36
C LYS A 12 4.94 -15.96 8.51
N MET A 13 4.72 -16.03 7.20
CA MET A 13 5.02 -14.91 6.32
C MET A 13 4.16 -13.74 6.79
N ALA A 14 4.72 -12.55 6.76
CA ALA A 14 3.96 -11.36 7.05
C ALA A 14 2.84 -11.25 5.99
N ASN A 15 1.63 -10.93 6.42
CA ASN A 15 0.55 -10.55 5.52
C ASN A 15 0.95 -9.25 4.85
N HIS A 16 0.99 -9.23 3.54
CA HIS A 16 1.29 -8.03 2.77
C HIS A 16 0.02 -7.22 2.57
N VAL A 17 0.16 -5.92 2.70
CA VAL A 17 -0.88 -4.96 2.35
C VAL A 17 -0.33 -4.08 1.22
N TYR A 18 -1.01 -4.08 0.10
CA TYR A 18 -0.70 -3.23 -1.04
C TYR A 18 -1.38 -1.89 -0.83
N ASN A 19 -0.61 -0.81 -0.94
CA ASN A 19 -1.07 0.54 -0.70
C ASN A 19 -0.84 1.37 -1.95
N TYR A 20 -1.89 2.03 -2.43
CA TYR A 20 -1.90 2.84 -3.64
C TYR A 20 -2.27 4.27 -3.26
N ILE A 21 -1.31 5.17 -3.36
CA ILE A 21 -1.48 6.57 -2.97
C ILE A 21 -1.49 7.43 -4.23
N THR A 22 -2.49 8.29 -4.34
CA THR A 22 -2.57 9.32 -5.40
C THR A 22 -2.71 10.70 -4.80
N VAL A 23 -2.04 11.67 -5.43
CA VAL A 23 -2.02 13.06 -4.99
C VAL A 23 -2.76 13.94 -6.00
N SER A 24 -3.70 14.75 -5.51
CA SER A 24 -4.43 15.73 -6.30
C SER A 24 -4.37 17.12 -5.67
N GLY A 25 -4.35 18.16 -6.52
CA GLY A 25 -4.23 19.55 -6.11
C GLY A 25 -3.68 20.41 -7.25
N THR A 26 -2.97 21.47 -6.91
CA THR A 26 -2.30 22.32 -7.89
C THR A 26 -1.16 21.58 -8.58
N ASN A 27 -0.81 21.98 -9.83
CA ASN A 27 0.36 21.38 -10.51
C ASN A 27 1.63 21.48 -9.67
N ALA A 28 1.78 22.54 -8.86
CA ALA A 28 2.95 22.71 -8.02
C ALA A 28 3.09 21.61 -6.94
N VAL A 29 1.99 21.15 -6.35
CA VAL A 29 2.05 20.07 -5.35
C VAL A 29 2.26 18.70 -6.00
N VAL A 30 1.69 18.47 -7.18
CA VAL A 30 1.91 17.23 -7.95
C VAL A 30 3.37 17.16 -8.42
N ASP A 31 3.91 18.27 -8.93
CA ASP A 31 5.33 18.37 -9.33
C ASP A 31 6.25 18.15 -8.12
N GLN A 32 5.93 18.72 -6.94
CA GLN A 32 6.68 18.49 -5.70
C GLN A 32 6.68 17.02 -5.30
N PHE A 33 5.52 16.36 -5.34
CA PHE A 33 5.40 14.94 -5.01
C PHE A 33 6.26 14.08 -5.94
N ALA A 34 6.20 14.33 -7.26
CA ALA A 34 7.04 13.64 -8.24
C ALA A 34 8.54 13.91 -8.00
N GLU A 35 8.94 15.15 -7.64
CA GLU A 35 10.33 15.52 -7.36
C GLU A 35 10.87 14.80 -6.11
N ILE A 36 10.07 14.68 -5.06
CA ILE A 36 10.44 13.91 -3.86
C ILE A 36 10.77 12.46 -4.28
N GLY A 37 9.90 11.80 -5.05
CA GLY A 37 10.11 10.44 -5.52
C GLY A 37 11.37 10.28 -6.36
N GLN A 38 11.66 11.22 -7.26
CA GLN A 38 12.88 11.22 -8.07
C GLN A 38 14.15 11.35 -7.21
N ASN A 39 14.15 12.27 -6.22
CA ASN A 39 15.26 12.50 -5.30
C ASN A 39 15.45 11.35 -4.31
N PHE A 40 14.39 10.59 -4.06
CA PHE A 40 14.39 9.44 -3.16
C PHE A 40 14.83 8.13 -3.83
N THR A 41 14.94 8.15 -5.15
CA THR A 41 15.37 7.00 -5.95
C THR A 41 16.90 6.84 -5.92
N VAL A 42 17.36 5.60 -5.78
CA VAL A 42 18.77 5.22 -5.93
C VAL A 42 18.94 4.23 -7.08
N GLN A 43 20.04 4.37 -7.82
CA GLN A 43 20.43 3.42 -8.86
C GLN A 43 21.46 2.45 -8.28
N ARG A 44 21.19 1.15 -8.38
CA ARG A 44 22.15 0.11 -7.98
C ARG A 44 22.51 -0.77 -9.15
N GLU A 45 23.79 -1.14 -9.21
CA GLU A 45 24.25 -2.18 -10.11
C GLU A 45 24.21 -3.53 -9.38
N ILE A 46 23.44 -4.46 -9.93
CA ILE A 46 23.43 -5.85 -9.49
C ILE A 46 23.92 -6.74 -10.64
N LYS A 47 24.17 -8.02 -10.36
CA LYS A 47 24.45 -9.01 -11.41
C LYS A 47 23.23 -9.90 -11.59
N ASP A 48 22.90 -10.16 -12.86
CA ASP A 48 21.90 -11.18 -13.18
C ASP A 48 22.43 -12.59 -12.86
N TRP A 49 21.61 -13.61 -13.10
CA TRP A 49 21.95 -15.01 -12.86
C TRP A 49 23.10 -15.53 -13.75
N GLU A 50 23.41 -14.83 -14.87
CA GLU A 50 24.55 -15.10 -15.75
C GLU A 50 25.81 -14.32 -15.34
N GLY A 51 25.71 -13.39 -14.39
CA GLY A 51 26.79 -12.55 -13.90
C GLY A 51 26.99 -11.24 -14.67
N ASN A 52 26.05 -10.89 -15.57
CA ASN A 52 26.09 -9.62 -16.30
C ASN A 52 25.61 -8.47 -15.42
N PRO A 53 26.20 -7.27 -15.54
CA PRO A 53 25.77 -6.11 -14.79
C PRO A 53 24.36 -5.65 -15.26
N MET A 54 23.47 -5.44 -14.29
CA MET A 54 22.13 -4.92 -14.50
C MET A 54 21.89 -3.72 -13.57
N GLN A 55 21.37 -2.63 -14.12
CA GLN A 55 20.98 -1.47 -13.32
C GLN A 55 19.56 -1.68 -12.82
N ILE A 56 19.37 -1.51 -11.51
CA ILE A 56 18.04 -1.52 -10.91
C ILE A 56 17.77 -0.16 -10.25
N LYS A 57 16.49 0.21 -10.27
CA LYS A 57 15.97 1.37 -9.54
C LYS A 57 15.41 0.87 -8.22
N GLU A 58 15.88 1.45 -7.13
CA GLU A 58 15.36 1.20 -5.79
C GLU A 58 15.01 2.53 -5.13
N PHE A 59 14.19 2.48 -4.09
CA PHE A 59 13.93 3.63 -3.24
C PHE A 59 14.75 3.51 -1.95
N LYS A 60 15.08 4.65 -1.34
CA LYS A 60 15.62 4.69 0.01
C LYS A 60 14.60 4.17 1.02
N ALA A 61 15.04 3.97 2.24
CA ALA A 61 14.14 3.55 3.30
C ALA A 61 13.19 4.70 3.70
N ILE A 62 11.93 4.37 4.00
CA ILE A 62 10.86 5.35 4.22
C ILE A 62 11.17 6.32 5.38
N GLU A 63 11.92 5.86 6.38
CA GLU A 63 12.40 6.65 7.51
C GLU A 63 13.42 7.73 7.14
N GLU A 64 13.97 7.70 5.91
CA GLU A 64 14.88 8.72 5.39
C GLU A 64 14.15 9.91 4.74
N LEU A 65 12.83 9.89 4.64
CA LEU A 65 12.06 10.99 4.09
C LEU A 65 12.06 12.18 5.07
N ASP A 66 12.34 13.37 4.55
CA ASP A 66 12.52 14.61 5.34
C ASP A 66 11.30 15.00 6.19
N PHE A 67 10.12 14.50 5.86
CA PHE A 67 8.89 14.79 6.59
C PHE A 67 8.55 13.73 7.64
N MET A 68 9.28 12.61 7.67
CA MET A 68 9.11 11.61 8.72
C MET A 68 9.83 12.04 10.00
N PRO A 69 9.33 11.65 11.18
CA PRO A 69 10.01 11.86 12.45
C PRO A 69 11.39 11.20 12.48
N GLU A 70 12.27 11.70 13.36
CA GLU A 70 13.59 11.07 13.59
C GLU A 70 13.44 9.58 13.88
N TYR A 71 14.18 8.76 13.11
CA TYR A 71 14.08 7.31 13.20
C TYR A 71 14.75 6.79 14.48
N ASP A 72 14.01 5.98 15.24
CA ASP A 72 14.52 5.27 16.42
C ASP A 72 14.97 3.86 16.03
N GLU A 73 16.26 3.69 15.81
CA GLU A 73 16.85 2.39 15.44
C GLU A 73 16.75 1.36 16.59
N GLU A 74 16.73 1.81 17.85
CA GLU A 74 16.64 0.93 19.02
C GLU A 74 15.21 0.40 19.23
N ASP A 75 14.18 1.16 18.80
CA ASP A 75 12.77 0.78 18.86
C ASP A 75 12.05 0.90 17.50
N SER A 76 12.69 0.37 16.47
CA SER A 76 12.23 0.38 15.08
C SER A 76 10.79 -0.10 14.92
N TYR A 77 10.39 -1.16 15.64
CA TYR A 77 9.03 -1.70 15.56
C TYR A 77 7.96 -0.68 15.98
N ASN A 78 8.13 -0.05 17.15
CA ASN A 78 7.16 0.94 17.63
C ASN A 78 7.23 2.22 16.78
N TRP A 79 8.43 2.59 16.31
CA TRP A 79 8.57 3.72 15.41
C TRP A 79 7.73 3.53 14.14
N TYR A 80 7.84 2.36 13.48
CA TYR A 80 7.05 2.04 12.27
C TYR A 80 5.56 2.00 12.57
N CYS A 81 5.13 1.32 13.62
CA CYS A 81 3.71 1.27 14.00
C CYS A 81 3.11 2.65 14.30
N SER A 82 3.90 3.56 14.89
CA SER A 82 3.40 4.89 15.29
C SER A 82 3.49 5.96 14.21
N ASN A 83 4.40 5.83 13.25
CA ASN A 83 4.66 6.89 12.25
C ASN A 83 4.33 6.45 10.82
N VAL A 84 4.21 5.15 10.58
CA VAL A 84 3.86 4.61 9.27
C VAL A 84 2.49 3.94 9.31
N GLY A 85 2.07 3.39 10.46
CA GLY A 85 0.83 2.65 10.64
C GLY A 85 0.99 1.14 10.44
N ALA A 86 2.17 0.68 10.06
CA ALA A 86 2.44 -0.71 9.77
C ALA A 86 3.72 -1.19 10.45
N LYS A 87 3.88 -2.49 10.58
CA LYS A 87 5.06 -3.11 11.20
C LYS A 87 6.36 -2.85 10.42
N TRP A 88 6.27 -2.77 9.11
CA TRP A 88 7.27 -2.32 8.15
C TRP A 88 6.56 -1.86 6.88
N CYS A 89 7.23 -1.03 6.11
CA CYS A 89 6.73 -0.55 4.83
C CYS A 89 7.90 -0.25 3.90
N HIS A 90 7.73 -0.49 2.61
CA HIS A 90 8.70 -0.09 1.59
C HIS A 90 7.99 0.42 0.34
N ILE A 91 8.66 1.33 -0.36
CA ILE A 91 8.16 1.90 -1.61
C ILE A 91 8.55 0.96 -2.74
N GLU A 92 7.55 0.55 -3.54
CA GLU A 92 7.73 -0.28 -4.72
C GLU A 92 7.81 0.57 -5.99
N GLU A 93 6.97 1.62 -6.05
CA GLU A 93 6.92 2.53 -7.18
C GLU A 93 6.57 3.94 -6.71
N TRP A 94 7.15 4.95 -7.35
CA TRP A 94 6.82 6.36 -7.14
C TRP A 94 7.02 7.11 -8.44
N GLU A 95 5.94 7.51 -9.08
CA GLU A 95 5.99 8.15 -10.40
C GLU A 95 4.80 9.10 -10.61
N GLY A 96 5.11 10.31 -11.10
CA GLY A 96 4.07 11.31 -11.37
C GLY A 96 3.28 11.68 -10.12
N ASP A 97 1.99 11.41 -10.12
CA ASP A 97 1.03 11.71 -9.06
C ASP A 97 0.67 10.49 -8.19
N TYR A 98 1.32 9.34 -8.41
CA TYR A 98 1.03 8.13 -7.66
C TYR A 98 2.27 7.47 -7.03
N MET A 99 2.01 6.68 -6.00
CA MET A 99 3.00 5.87 -5.29
C MET A 99 2.38 4.53 -4.89
N ASN A 100 3.13 3.45 -5.07
CA ASN A 100 2.79 2.13 -4.55
C ASN A 100 3.74 1.75 -3.43
N LEU A 101 3.17 1.23 -2.34
CA LEU A 101 3.92 0.73 -1.20
C LEU A 101 3.43 -0.67 -0.82
N CYS A 102 4.34 -1.46 -0.27
CA CYS A 102 3.99 -2.71 0.37
C CYS A 102 4.27 -2.58 1.87
N SER A 103 3.28 -2.90 2.70
CA SER A 103 3.38 -2.86 4.15
C SER A 103 2.99 -4.20 4.77
N ALA A 104 3.22 -4.37 6.08
CA ALA A 104 2.91 -5.60 6.78
C ALA A 104 1.75 -5.43 7.75
N TRP A 105 0.72 -6.27 7.60
CA TRP A 105 -0.41 -6.47 8.51
C TRP A 105 -1.47 -5.37 8.53
N SER A 106 -1.11 -4.16 8.17
CA SER A 106 -2.00 -2.99 8.16
C SER A 106 -1.60 -2.02 7.05
N ALA A 107 -2.53 -1.18 6.62
CA ALA A 107 -2.26 -0.07 5.72
C ALA A 107 -1.33 0.97 6.37
N CYS A 108 -0.62 1.74 5.55
CA CYS A 108 0.31 2.77 6.03
C CYS A 108 -0.37 4.15 6.10
N THR A 109 -1.47 4.26 6.83
CA THR A 109 -2.30 5.49 6.92
C THR A 109 -1.58 6.64 7.59
N GLU A 110 -0.83 6.41 8.67
CA GLU A 110 -0.05 7.43 9.39
C GLU A 110 1.07 8.04 8.52
N PHE A 111 1.64 7.22 7.62
CA PHE A 111 2.54 7.74 6.59
C PHE A 111 1.81 8.68 5.64
N THR A 112 0.59 8.31 5.21
CA THR A 112 -0.21 9.13 4.29
C THR A 112 -0.64 10.45 4.92
N GLU A 113 -0.99 10.46 6.21
CA GLU A 113 -1.23 11.70 6.97
C GLU A 113 0.01 12.61 6.97
N SER A 114 1.17 12.05 7.31
CA SER A 114 2.45 12.79 7.33
C SER A 114 2.81 13.37 5.96
N LEU A 115 2.60 12.59 4.89
CA LEU A 115 2.77 13.02 3.52
C LEU A 115 1.82 14.17 3.17
N THR A 116 0.53 14.05 3.53
CA THR A 116 -0.48 15.08 3.28
C THR A 116 -0.10 16.39 3.97
N MET A 117 0.25 16.36 5.26
CA MET A 117 0.71 17.52 5.99
C MET A 117 1.97 18.15 5.37
N HIS A 118 2.87 17.34 4.82
CA HIS A 118 4.06 17.85 4.14
C HIS A 118 3.70 18.57 2.85
N LEU A 119 2.86 17.98 2.01
CA LEU A 119 2.43 18.55 0.73
C LEU A 119 1.53 19.78 0.90
N ALA A 120 0.76 19.83 1.97
CA ALA A 120 -0.10 20.97 2.30
C ALA A 120 0.66 22.28 2.56
N LYS A 121 1.97 22.23 2.79
CA LYS A 121 2.83 23.42 2.84
C LYS A 121 2.91 24.14 1.50
N THR A 122 2.73 23.41 0.39
CA THR A 122 2.72 23.94 -0.97
C THR A 122 1.30 24.21 -1.47
N ASP A 123 0.37 23.30 -1.17
CA ASP A 123 -1.05 23.47 -1.49
C ASP A 123 -1.92 23.12 -0.26
N PRO A 124 -2.46 24.12 0.46
CA PRO A 124 -3.29 23.88 1.64
C PRO A 124 -4.58 23.09 1.39
N ASN A 125 -4.96 22.89 0.14
CA ASN A 125 -6.14 22.09 -0.25
C ASN A 125 -5.74 20.80 -0.95
N VAL A 126 -4.48 20.35 -0.82
CA VAL A 126 -4.04 19.07 -1.37
C VAL A 126 -4.91 17.94 -0.83
N GLN A 127 -5.31 17.04 -1.70
CA GLN A 127 -5.94 15.77 -1.31
C GLN A 127 -5.02 14.62 -1.64
N VAL A 128 -4.87 13.72 -0.69
CA VAL A 128 -4.12 12.48 -0.84
C VAL A 128 -5.07 11.33 -0.61
N ARG A 129 -5.33 10.58 -1.69
CA ARG A 129 -6.16 9.38 -1.67
C ARG A 129 -5.28 8.17 -1.47
N HIS A 130 -5.62 7.35 -0.50
CA HIS A 130 -4.95 6.11 -0.15
C HIS A 130 -5.94 4.96 -0.27
N GLN A 131 -5.72 4.09 -1.25
CA GLN A 131 -6.42 2.82 -1.41
C GLN A 131 -5.50 1.70 -0.93
N TYR A 132 -6.05 0.69 -0.26
CA TYR A 132 -5.25 -0.43 0.22
C TYR A 132 -6.05 -1.73 0.20
N GLU A 133 -5.32 -2.83 -0.01
CA GLU A 133 -5.86 -4.19 0.02
C GLU A 133 -4.87 -5.17 0.65
N ASP A 134 -5.37 -6.09 1.45
CA ASP A 134 -4.59 -7.20 2.00
C ASP A 134 -4.41 -8.30 0.95
N GLU A 135 -3.23 -8.94 0.87
CA GLU A 135 -2.91 -9.98 -0.12
C GLU A 135 -3.86 -11.18 -0.09
N PHE A 136 -4.44 -11.47 1.09
CA PHE A 136 -5.46 -12.51 1.29
C PHE A 136 -6.88 -11.94 1.31
N ARG A 137 -7.02 -10.65 1.02
CA ARG A 137 -8.31 -9.94 0.98
C ARG A 137 -9.10 -10.03 2.28
N ASN A 138 -8.38 -10.06 3.41
CA ASN A 138 -9.00 -9.97 4.73
C ASN A 138 -9.64 -8.59 4.96
N PHE A 139 -9.19 -7.58 4.25
CA PHE A 139 -9.78 -6.24 4.21
C PHE A 139 -9.36 -5.49 2.95
N ILE A 140 -10.19 -4.55 2.56
CA ILE A 140 -9.88 -3.48 1.61
C ILE A 140 -10.33 -2.15 2.20
N GLY A 141 -9.68 -1.06 1.84
CA GLY A 141 -10.11 0.25 2.33
C GLY A 141 -9.64 1.41 1.48
N VAL A 142 -10.26 2.55 1.72
CA VAL A 142 -9.90 3.83 1.14
C VAL A 142 -9.97 4.92 2.21
N ALA A 143 -8.93 5.74 2.26
CA ALA A 143 -8.89 6.96 3.04
C ALA A 143 -8.55 8.13 2.12
N VAL A 144 -9.11 9.31 2.38
CA VAL A 144 -8.75 10.56 1.69
C VAL A 144 -8.46 11.59 2.75
N PHE A 145 -7.25 12.10 2.73
CA PHE A 145 -6.76 13.13 3.65
C PHE A 145 -6.66 14.47 2.92
N GLU A 146 -7.03 15.55 3.59
CA GLU A 146 -6.99 16.90 3.02
C GLU A 146 -6.26 17.89 3.92
N GLY A 147 -5.41 18.70 3.31
CA GLY A 147 -4.89 19.94 3.85
C GLY A 147 -3.90 19.81 4.98
N VAL A 148 -3.71 20.93 5.69
CA VAL A 148 -2.62 21.14 6.66
C VAL A 148 -2.71 20.28 7.92
N ASP A 149 -3.91 19.86 8.27
CA ASP A 149 -4.17 19.00 9.43
C ASP A 149 -4.37 17.54 9.02
N ALA A 150 -4.15 17.21 7.72
CA ALA A 150 -4.46 15.92 7.12
C ALA A 150 -5.85 15.41 7.57
N ALA A 151 -6.87 16.31 7.46
CA ALA A 151 -8.22 15.97 7.85
C ALA A 151 -8.71 14.75 7.06
N ASP A 152 -9.19 13.74 7.76
CA ASP A 152 -9.80 12.56 7.16
C ASP A 152 -11.20 12.95 6.64
N ILE A 153 -11.33 13.10 5.32
CA ILE A 153 -12.57 13.52 4.65
C ILE A 153 -13.34 12.35 4.03
N LEU A 154 -12.70 11.18 3.94
CA LEU A 154 -13.30 9.90 3.59
C LEU A 154 -12.50 8.79 4.26
N PHE A 155 -13.19 7.90 4.95
CA PHE A 155 -12.62 6.63 5.42
C PHE A 155 -13.67 5.53 5.32
N GLU A 156 -13.41 4.56 4.45
CA GLU A 156 -14.23 3.38 4.26
C GLU A 156 -13.35 2.14 4.24
N GLU A 157 -13.66 1.17 5.08
CA GLU A 157 -12.98 -0.12 5.15
C GLU A 157 -14.00 -1.25 5.22
N VAL A 158 -13.73 -2.32 4.50
CA VAL A 158 -14.58 -3.52 4.47
C VAL A 158 -13.72 -4.74 4.77
N GLU A 159 -14.15 -5.52 5.75
CA GLU A 159 -13.48 -6.77 6.13
C GLU A 159 -13.99 -7.97 5.31
N ASP A 160 -13.24 -9.08 5.31
CA ASP A 160 -13.47 -10.30 4.51
C ASP A 160 -14.94 -10.80 4.53
N GLY A 161 -15.54 -10.91 5.71
CA GLY A 161 -16.91 -11.38 5.82
C GLY A 161 -17.93 -10.53 5.06
N ASP A 162 -17.77 -9.22 5.11
CA ASP A 162 -18.62 -8.26 4.41
C ASP A 162 -18.27 -8.17 2.93
N LEU A 163 -16.97 -8.24 2.58
CA LEU A 163 -16.52 -8.30 1.18
C LEU A 163 -17.11 -9.50 0.44
N THR A 164 -17.00 -10.67 1.04
CA THR A 164 -17.56 -11.91 0.50
C THR A 164 -19.08 -11.80 0.33
N HIS A 165 -19.77 -11.17 1.27
CA HIS A 165 -21.21 -10.95 1.19
C HIS A 165 -21.58 -9.99 0.05
N LEU A 166 -20.90 -8.85 -0.05
CA LEU A 166 -21.13 -7.86 -1.11
C LEU A 166 -20.84 -8.44 -2.50
N PHE A 167 -19.78 -9.22 -2.64
CA PHE A 167 -19.48 -9.91 -3.89
C PHE A 167 -20.58 -10.89 -4.27
N LYS A 168 -21.07 -11.74 -3.34
CA LYS A 168 -22.16 -12.69 -3.57
C LYS A 168 -23.48 -12.03 -3.93
N GLU A 169 -23.76 -10.84 -3.39
CA GLU A 169 -24.94 -10.06 -3.79
C GLU A 169 -24.88 -9.63 -5.25
N GLN A 170 -23.69 -9.25 -5.74
CA GLN A 170 -23.50 -8.80 -7.11
C GLN A 170 -23.34 -9.95 -8.10
N TYR A 171 -22.73 -11.07 -7.68
CA TYR A 171 -22.40 -12.24 -8.49
C TYR A 171 -22.93 -13.54 -7.83
N PRO A 172 -24.25 -13.71 -7.74
CA PRO A 172 -24.85 -14.84 -7.03
C PRO A 172 -24.60 -16.21 -7.67
N GLU A 173 -24.14 -16.24 -8.93
CA GLU A 173 -23.81 -17.45 -9.67
C GLU A 173 -22.50 -18.11 -9.22
N PHE A 174 -21.59 -17.38 -8.58
CA PHE A 174 -20.31 -17.93 -8.14
C PHE A 174 -20.41 -18.59 -6.77
N ASP A 175 -19.81 -19.79 -6.67
CA ASP A 175 -19.65 -20.50 -5.40
C ASP A 175 -18.27 -20.18 -4.81
N LEU A 176 -18.24 -19.42 -3.73
CA LEU A 176 -16.99 -19.02 -3.04
C LEU A 176 -16.58 -20.00 -1.94
N GLU A 177 -17.38 -21.05 -1.67
CA GLU A 177 -17.06 -22.06 -0.66
C GLU A 177 -16.19 -23.19 -1.22
N VAL A 178 -15.88 -23.15 -2.53
CA VAL A 178 -14.97 -24.11 -3.15
C VAL A 178 -13.51 -23.78 -2.78
N GLU A 179 -12.72 -24.83 -2.57
CA GLU A 179 -11.31 -24.72 -2.13
C GLU A 179 -10.42 -24.02 -3.17
N ASP A 180 -10.76 -24.20 -4.48
CA ASP A 180 -10.01 -23.58 -5.59
C ASP A 180 -10.98 -22.78 -6.48
N TRP A 181 -10.82 -21.48 -6.52
CA TRP A 181 -11.56 -20.63 -7.45
C TRP A 181 -11.08 -20.83 -8.89
N THR A 182 -11.98 -20.72 -9.84
CA THR A 182 -11.62 -20.67 -11.26
C THR A 182 -11.11 -19.29 -11.66
N ASP A 183 -10.38 -19.20 -12.76
CA ASP A 183 -9.89 -17.93 -13.30
C ASP A 183 -11.03 -16.91 -13.49
N GLU A 184 -12.22 -17.37 -13.90
CA GLU A 184 -13.41 -16.53 -14.07
C GLU A 184 -13.89 -15.91 -12.75
N VAL A 185 -13.81 -16.65 -11.64
CA VAL A 185 -14.16 -16.13 -10.31
C VAL A 185 -13.15 -15.10 -9.86
N TYR A 186 -11.85 -15.35 -10.07
CA TYR A 186 -10.79 -14.39 -9.75
C TYR A 186 -10.95 -13.10 -10.55
N GLU A 187 -11.16 -13.17 -11.86
CA GLU A 187 -11.39 -12.00 -12.72
C GLU A 187 -12.60 -11.18 -12.25
N ALA A 188 -13.73 -11.85 -11.96
CA ALA A 188 -14.93 -11.17 -11.46
C ALA A 188 -14.72 -10.52 -10.08
N TYR A 189 -13.89 -11.15 -9.22
CA TYR A 189 -13.59 -10.60 -7.91
C TYR A 189 -12.64 -9.39 -8.02
N ASP A 190 -11.66 -9.42 -8.90
CA ASP A 190 -10.78 -8.28 -9.18
C ASP A 190 -11.57 -7.10 -9.75
N ASP A 191 -12.49 -7.34 -10.69
CA ASP A 191 -13.39 -6.31 -11.22
C ASP A 191 -14.31 -5.74 -10.13
N PHE A 192 -14.80 -6.58 -9.21
CA PHE A 192 -15.60 -6.13 -8.08
C PHE A 192 -14.80 -5.20 -7.15
N ILE A 193 -13.58 -5.57 -6.77
CA ILE A 193 -12.68 -4.76 -5.93
C ILE A 193 -12.38 -3.43 -6.61
N TYR A 194 -12.02 -3.46 -7.89
CA TYR A 194 -11.78 -2.24 -8.67
C TYR A 194 -13.00 -1.30 -8.66
N ASN A 195 -14.19 -1.84 -8.95
CA ASN A 195 -15.42 -1.06 -8.94
C ASN A 195 -15.79 -0.56 -7.55
N TRP A 196 -15.49 -1.31 -6.50
CA TRP A 196 -15.70 -0.86 -5.12
C TRP A 196 -14.87 0.40 -4.85
N PHE A 197 -13.58 0.40 -5.18
CA PHE A 197 -12.71 1.58 -5.02
C PHE A 197 -13.19 2.79 -5.84
N GLU A 198 -13.60 2.59 -7.10
CA GLU A 198 -14.08 3.66 -7.96
C GLU A 198 -15.39 4.32 -7.45
N ASN A 199 -16.20 3.57 -6.71
CA ASN A 199 -17.45 4.06 -6.13
C ASN A 199 -17.23 4.85 -4.81
N GLN A 200 -16.06 4.78 -4.19
CA GLN A 200 -15.73 5.56 -3.00
C GLN A 200 -15.27 6.97 -3.44
N THR A 201 -16.16 7.93 -3.39
CA THR A 201 -15.91 9.32 -3.81
C THR A 201 -16.17 10.30 -2.68
N VAL A 202 -15.35 11.35 -2.60
CA VAL A 202 -15.53 12.51 -1.72
C VAL A 202 -16.53 13.48 -2.33
#